data_7d43f93213b4afa5aad485435582f0a2
#
_entry.id   7d43f93213b4afa5aad485435582f0a2
#
_cell.length_a   1.000
_cell.length_b   1.000
_cell.length_c   1.000
_cell.angle_alpha   90.00
_cell.angle_beta   90.00
_cell.angle_gamma   90.00
#
_symmetry.space_group_name_H-M   'P 1'
#
loop_
_entity.id
_entity.type
_entity.pdbx_description
1 polymer ?
#
loop_
_entity_poly.entity_id
_entity_poly.type
_entity_poly.pdbx_seq_one_letter_code
_entity_poly.pdbx_strand_id
1 'polypeptide(L)'
;MLLELAEPRVRHGVWDHSSFRTDPLTRLKRTGLAALVTVYGPASTARAMIERIGRLHGRVSGTTDAGTPYRADDPELLDWVQATASWGFLEAFCAFDTRLPDAERDTYYADVAPVAALYGATGAPRSDAEANALIARMRPRLEPSATLHEFLAIMRRVPALPSAARPLQRPLLKAAVSLLPPDIAEHLGLAGAWRLTALDRALVQTAARTAGRLDLQTWPSHQARQRLRAP
;
A
#
# COMPACT_ATOMS: atom_id res chain seq x y z
N MET A 1 1.65 -2.34 -2.92
CA MET A 1 1.39 -2.69 -4.37
C MET A 1 2.57 -3.38 -5.06
N LEU A 2 3.83 -2.85 -5.06
CA LEU A 2 4.93 -3.52 -5.79
C LEU A 2 5.23 -4.93 -5.25
N LEU A 3 5.37 -5.07 -3.93
CA LEU A 3 5.55 -6.37 -3.28
C LEU A 3 4.31 -7.29 -3.45
N GLU A 4 3.12 -6.72 -3.44
CA GLU A 4 1.88 -7.46 -3.66
C GLU A 4 1.81 -8.03 -5.08
N LEU A 5 2.12 -7.20 -6.10
CA LEU A 5 2.13 -7.65 -7.50
C LEU A 5 3.33 -8.55 -7.85
N ALA A 6 4.36 -8.59 -7.01
CA ALA A 6 5.46 -9.53 -7.15
C ALA A 6 5.09 -10.94 -6.71
N GLU A 7 4.11 -11.12 -5.82
CA GLU A 7 3.57 -12.43 -5.44
C GLU A 7 2.53 -12.89 -6.49
N PRO A 8 2.74 -14.03 -7.17
CA PRO A 8 1.92 -14.45 -8.31
C PRO A 8 0.42 -14.55 -8.04
N ARG A 9 0.01 -15.13 -6.91
CA ARG A 9 -1.39 -15.32 -6.55
C ARG A 9 -2.10 -13.99 -6.30
N VAL A 10 -1.42 -13.04 -5.63
CA VAL A 10 -1.93 -11.68 -5.41
C VAL A 10 -1.96 -10.92 -6.73
N ARG A 11 -0.91 -11.05 -7.56
CA ARG A 11 -0.83 -10.44 -8.88
C ARG A 11 -2.04 -10.80 -9.74
N HIS A 12 -2.34 -12.09 -9.88
CA HIS A 12 -3.50 -12.56 -10.64
C HIS A 12 -4.81 -12.09 -10.00
N GLY A 13 -4.96 -12.20 -8.69
CA GLY A 13 -6.14 -11.72 -7.98
C GLY A 13 -6.43 -10.23 -8.20
N VAL A 14 -5.39 -9.40 -8.29
CA VAL A 14 -5.53 -7.97 -8.57
C VAL A 14 -5.69 -7.70 -10.06
N TRP A 15 -4.87 -8.30 -10.91
CA TRP A 15 -4.73 -7.90 -12.31
C TRP A 15 -5.86 -8.44 -13.18
N ASP A 16 -6.33 -9.65 -12.91
CA ASP A 16 -7.36 -10.30 -13.71
C ASP A 16 -8.77 -9.94 -13.25
N HIS A 17 -8.94 -9.53 -11.99
CA HIS A 17 -10.25 -9.26 -11.38
C HIS A 17 -10.51 -7.79 -11.06
N SER A 18 -9.66 -6.86 -11.50
CA SER A 18 -9.88 -5.44 -11.25
C SER A 18 -9.84 -4.60 -12.53
N SER A 19 -10.43 -3.41 -12.46
CA SER A 19 -10.40 -2.44 -13.57
C SER A 19 -9.07 -1.67 -13.65
N PHE A 20 -7.96 -2.20 -13.11
CA PHE A 20 -6.71 -1.44 -13.07
C PHE A 20 -6.18 -1.08 -14.46
N ARG A 21 -6.36 -1.96 -15.45
CA ARG A 21 -5.97 -1.69 -16.85
C ARG A 21 -6.91 -0.73 -17.57
N THR A 22 -8.20 -0.81 -17.30
CA THR A 22 -9.24 -0.09 -18.07
C THR A 22 -9.65 1.22 -17.43
N ASP A 23 -9.65 1.30 -16.09
CA ASP A 23 -9.99 2.50 -15.32
C ASP A 23 -9.13 2.62 -14.05
N PRO A 24 -7.81 2.87 -14.22
CA PRO A 24 -6.88 2.91 -13.10
C PRO A 24 -7.18 4.05 -12.11
N LEU A 25 -7.71 5.18 -12.56
CA LEU A 25 -8.00 6.32 -11.69
C LEU A 25 -9.13 5.99 -10.70
N THR A 26 -10.24 5.43 -11.18
CA THR A 26 -11.34 5.00 -10.32
C THR A 26 -10.88 3.90 -9.36
N ARG A 27 -10.05 2.95 -9.83
CA ARG A 27 -9.49 1.90 -8.98
C ARG A 27 -8.62 2.47 -7.86
N LEU A 28 -7.75 3.42 -8.16
CA LEU A 28 -6.91 4.12 -7.17
C LEU A 28 -7.77 4.89 -6.16
N LYS A 29 -8.77 5.64 -6.62
CA LYS A 29 -9.67 6.40 -5.75
C LYS A 29 -10.44 5.48 -4.79
N ARG A 30 -10.93 4.33 -5.27
CA ARG A 30 -11.63 3.35 -4.42
C ARG A 30 -10.72 2.76 -3.35
N THR A 31 -9.48 2.41 -3.72
CA THR A 31 -8.51 1.86 -2.76
C THR A 31 -8.09 2.92 -1.74
N GLY A 32 -7.80 4.14 -2.19
CA GLY A 32 -7.47 5.25 -1.31
C GLY A 32 -8.62 5.62 -0.38
N LEU A 33 -9.87 5.63 -0.88
CA LEU A 33 -11.04 5.86 -0.04
C LEU A 33 -11.20 4.76 1.02
N ALA A 34 -11.01 3.49 0.67
CA ALA A 34 -11.07 2.40 1.64
C ALA A 34 -10.04 2.57 2.76
N ALA A 35 -8.78 2.90 2.40
CA ALA A 35 -7.73 3.17 3.38
C ALA A 35 -8.09 4.37 4.29
N LEU A 36 -8.55 5.48 3.71
CA LEU A 36 -8.92 6.68 4.46
C LEU A 36 -10.11 6.44 5.40
N VAL A 37 -11.13 5.70 4.96
CA VAL A 37 -12.30 5.36 5.80
C VAL A 37 -11.90 4.40 6.92
N THR A 38 -11.02 3.46 6.63
CA THR A 38 -10.51 2.51 7.64
C THR A 38 -9.77 3.23 8.77
N VAL A 39 -8.94 4.24 8.44
CA VAL A 39 -8.12 4.96 9.42
C VAL A 39 -8.90 6.11 10.09
N TYR A 40 -9.67 6.86 9.31
CA TYR A 40 -10.25 8.14 9.75
C TYR A 40 -11.77 8.15 9.78
N GLY A 41 -12.45 7.13 9.29
CA GLY A 41 -13.91 7.07 9.25
C GLY A 41 -14.55 6.75 10.60
N PRO A 42 -15.86 6.99 10.76
CA PRO A 42 -16.61 6.44 11.88
C PRO A 42 -16.51 4.90 11.90
N ALA A 43 -16.38 4.30 13.08
CA ALA A 43 -16.16 2.86 13.22
C ALA A 43 -17.24 2.00 12.52
N SER A 44 -18.51 2.42 12.58
CA SER A 44 -19.61 1.73 11.87
C SER A 44 -19.43 1.75 10.35
N THR A 45 -19.04 2.90 9.79
CA THR A 45 -18.78 3.05 8.35
C THR A 45 -17.57 2.23 7.92
N ALA A 46 -16.49 2.24 8.71
CA ALA A 46 -15.30 1.44 8.44
C ALA A 46 -15.63 -0.06 8.45
N ARG A 47 -16.33 -0.56 9.48
CA ARG A 47 -16.75 -1.97 9.56
C ARG A 47 -17.63 -2.38 8.37
N ALA A 48 -18.64 -1.60 8.02
CA ALA A 48 -19.50 -1.91 6.87
C ALA A 48 -18.72 -1.96 5.54
N MET A 49 -17.72 -1.07 5.38
CA MET A 49 -16.85 -1.08 4.21
C MET A 49 -15.94 -2.31 4.19
N ILE A 50 -15.33 -2.66 5.31
CA ILE A 50 -14.47 -3.85 5.46
C ILE A 50 -15.26 -5.12 5.14
N GLU A 51 -16.44 -5.30 5.72
CA GLU A 51 -17.32 -6.44 5.44
C GLU A 51 -17.69 -6.54 3.96
N ARG A 52 -18.00 -5.40 3.33
CA ARG A 52 -18.27 -5.37 1.89
C ARG A 52 -17.05 -5.81 1.08
N ILE A 53 -15.84 -5.37 1.45
CA ILE A 53 -14.60 -5.76 0.78
C ILE A 53 -14.34 -7.26 0.98
N GLY A 54 -14.52 -7.79 2.18
CA GLY A 54 -14.41 -9.23 2.46
C GLY A 54 -15.34 -10.07 1.58
N ARG A 55 -16.62 -9.66 1.44
CA ARG A 55 -17.56 -10.34 0.53
C ARG A 55 -17.13 -10.29 -0.95
N LEU A 56 -16.43 -9.24 -1.37
CA LEU A 56 -15.88 -9.16 -2.74
C LEU A 56 -14.67 -10.09 -2.89
N HIS A 57 -13.78 -10.13 -1.89
CA HIS A 57 -12.62 -11.05 -1.90
C HIS A 57 -13.08 -12.52 -1.97
N GLY A 58 -14.11 -12.90 -1.23
CA GLY A 58 -14.64 -14.26 -1.28
C GLY A 58 -15.17 -14.72 -2.66
N ARG A 59 -15.31 -13.80 -3.62
CA ARG A 59 -15.73 -14.10 -5.01
C ARG A 59 -14.57 -14.16 -5.99
N VAL A 60 -13.36 -13.83 -5.55
CA VAL A 60 -12.17 -13.76 -6.39
C VAL A 60 -11.35 -15.03 -6.16
N SER A 61 -11.26 -15.85 -7.20
CA SER A 61 -10.44 -17.06 -7.22
C SER A 61 -9.99 -17.34 -8.65
N GLY A 62 -8.94 -18.13 -8.80
CA GLY A 62 -8.42 -18.52 -10.11
C GLY A 62 -7.19 -19.39 -9.97
N THR A 63 -6.41 -19.42 -11.03
CA THR A 63 -5.16 -20.19 -11.12
C THR A 63 -4.09 -19.28 -11.74
N THR A 64 -2.89 -19.28 -11.20
CA THR A 64 -1.75 -18.54 -11.77
C THR A 64 -1.27 -19.19 -13.07
N ASP A 65 -0.43 -18.51 -13.85
CA ASP A 65 0.19 -19.05 -15.07
C ASP A 65 0.97 -20.36 -14.81
N ALA A 66 1.50 -20.53 -13.59
CA ALA A 66 2.18 -21.75 -13.14
C ALA A 66 1.25 -22.86 -12.66
N GLY A 67 -0.06 -22.70 -12.78
CA GLY A 67 -1.05 -23.70 -12.36
C GLY A 67 -1.36 -23.68 -10.84
N THR A 68 -0.88 -22.70 -10.08
CA THR A 68 -1.15 -22.59 -8.64
C THR A 68 -2.52 -21.97 -8.39
N PRO A 69 -3.46 -22.65 -7.70
CA PRO A 69 -4.74 -22.06 -7.37
C PRO A 69 -4.61 -20.94 -6.35
N TYR A 70 -5.50 -19.94 -6.42
CA TYR A 70 -5.58 -18.85 -5.44
C TYR A 70 -7.01 -18.46 -5.13
N ARG A 71 -7.18 -17.87 -3.96
CA ARG A 71 -8.39 -17.17 -3.50
C ARG A 71 -7.98 -15.85 -2.84
N ALA A 72 -8.70 -14.78 -3.13
CA ALA A 72 -8.36 -13.47 -2.53
C ALA A 72 -8.76 -13.35 -1.04
N ASP A 73 -9.50 -14.31 -0.50
CA ASP A 73 -9.81 -14.47 0.92
C ASP A 73 -8.91 -15.47 1.65
N ASP A 74 -7.83 -15.96 1.01
CA ASP A 74 -6.82 -16.80 1.65
C ASP A 74 -6.11 -16.01 2.77
N PRO A 75 -6.10 -16.52 4.02
CA PRO A 75 -5.50 -15.81 5.14
C PRO A 75 -4.02 -15.45 4.94
N GLU A 76 -3.21 -16.31 4.33
CA GLU A 76 -1.80 -16.03 4.04
C GLU A 76 -1.66 -14.83 3.09
N LEU A 77 -2.52 -14.75 2.06
CA LEU A 77 -2.49 -13.64 1.11
C LEU A 77 -3.03 -12.35 1.72
N LEU A 78 -4.04 -12.44 2.59
CA LEU A 78 -4.54 -11.29 3.35
C LEU A 78 -3.48 -10.75 4.32
N ASP A 79 -2.79 -11.63 5.05
CA ASP A 79 -1.68 -11.26 5.92
C ASP A 79 -0.56 -10.55 5.13
N TRP A 80 -0.20 -11.09 3.96
CA TRP A 80 0.80 -10.52 3.08
C TRP A 80 0.42 -9.12 2.58
N VAL A 81 -0.81 -8.96 2.08
CA VAL A 81 -1.31 -7.67 1.56
C VAL A 81 -1.36 -6.62 2.65
N GLN A 82 -1.86 -6.98 3.84
CA GLN A 82 -1.91 -6.07 4.98
C GLN A 82 -0.52 -5.69 5.49
N ALA A 83 0.38 -6.66 5.59
CA ALA A 83 1.75 -6.42 6.02
C ALA A 83 2.49 -5.49 5.06
N THR A 84 2.40 -5.73 3.75
CA THR A 84 3.07 -4.90 2.74
C THR A 84 2.48 -3.50 2.62
N ALA A 85 1.17 -3.34 2.85
CA ALA A 85 0.53 -2.04 2.92
C ALA A 85 1.02 -1.24 4.14
N SER A 86 0.96 -1.85 5.33
CA SER A 86 1.41 -1.23 6.58
C SER A 86 2.90 -0.88 6.53
N TRP A 87 3.72 -1.81 6.07
CA TRP A 87 5.15 -1.61 5.87
C TRP A 87 5.41 -0.45 4.91
N GLY A 88 4.73 -0.43 3.77
CA GLY A 88 4.93 0.61 2.77
C GLY A 88 4.56 2.02 3.27
N PHE A 89 3.50 2.16 4.06
CA PHE A 89 3.12 3.42 4.68
C PHE A 89 4.15 3.87 5.72
N LEU A 90 4.57 2.97 6.59
CA LEU A 90 5.55 3.27 7.64
C LEU A 90 6.91 3.65 7.06
N GLU A 91 7.42 2.86 6.10
CA GLU A 91 8.70 3.15 5.44
C GLU A 91 8.66 4.47 4.66
N ALA A 92 7.54 4.76 3.96
CA ALA A 92 7.40 6.03 3.26
C ALA A 92 7.41 7.22 4.23
N PHE A 93 6.72 7.11 5.36
CA PHE A 93 6.73 8.13 6.40
C PHE A 93 8.14 8.34 6.97
N CYS A 94 8.81 7.25 7.35
CA CYS A 94 10.16 7.30 7.93
C CYS A 94 11.21 7.83 6.95
N ALA A 95 11.10 7.50 5.66
CA ALA A 95 12.09 7.90 4.65
C ALA A 95 11.92 9.35 4.16
N PHE A 96 10.66 9.86 4.15
CA PHE A 96 10.36 11.12 3.47
C PHE A 96 9.77 12.21 4.36
N ASP A 97 9.30 11.88 5.56
CA ASP A 97 8.78 12.86 6.52
C ASP A 97 9.59 12.85 7.82
N THR A 98 9.30 11.93 8.73
CA THR A 98 9.92 11.87 10.06
C THR A 98 10.33 10.46 10.41
N ARG A 99 11.60 10.26 10.77
CA ARG A 99 12.09 8.96 11.26
C ARG A 99 11.50 8.68 12.64
N LEU A 100 10.87 7.52 12.77
CA LEU A 100 10.33 7.04 14.03
C LEU A 100 11.35 6.16 14.77
N PRO A 101 11.41 6.25 16.12
CA PRO A 101 12.11 5.28 16.97
C PRO A 101 11.49 3.87 16.84
N ASP A 102 12.26 2.83 17.14
CA ASP A 102 11.81 1.44 17.00
C ASP A 102 10.54 1.15 17.82
N ALA A 103 10.44 1.69 19.04
CA ALA A 103 9.25 1.53 19.89
C ALA A 103 7.97 2.13 19.26
N GLU A 104 8.08 3.24 18.53
CA GLU A 104 6.94 3.84 17.85
C GLU A 104 6.57 3.04 16.58
N ARG A 105 7.56 2.45 15.90
CA ARG A 105 7.34 1.53 14.77
C ARG A 105 6.58 0.29 15.24
N ASP A 106 6.97 -0.29 16.36
CA ASP A 106 6.27 -1.44 16.97
C ASP A 106 4.84 -1.07 17.39
N THR A 107 4.66 0.11 18.01
CA THR A 107 3.33 0.62 18.36
C THR A 107 2.42 0.75 17.13
N TYR A 108 2.95 1.27 16.02
CA TYR A 108 2.21 1.38 14.77
C TYR A 108 1.68 0.01 14.29
N TYR A 109 2.52 -1.04 14.29
CA TYR A 109 2.08 -2.38 13.88
C TYR A 109 1.07 -2.98 14.87
N ALA A 110 1.28 -2.78 16.18
CA ALA A 110 0.36 -3.25 17.21
C ALA A 110 -1.05 -2.61 17.06
N ASP A 111 -1.11 -1.32 16.71
CA ASP A 111 -2.35 -0.57 16.49
C ASP A 111 -3.07 -0.98 15.18
N VAL A 112 -2.32 -1.34 14.14
CA VAL A 112 -2.89 -1.75 12.84
C VAL A 112 -3.40 -3.20 12.88
N ALA A 113 -2.79 -4.10 13.65
CA ALA A 113 -3.12 -5.52 13.67
C ALA A 113 -4.61 -5.83 13.98
N PRO A 114 -5.30 -5.18 14.93
CA PRO A 114 -6.73 -5.39 15.15
C PRO A 114 -7.59 -5.04 13.94
N VAL A 115 -7.21 -4.01 13.19
CA VAL A 115 -7.92 -3.59 11.98
C VAL A 115 -7.65 -4.57 10.84
N ALA A 116 -6.42 -5.05 10.71
CA ALA A 116 -6.05 -6.10 9.76
C ALA A 116 -6.89 -7.38 9.97
N ALA A 117 -7.10 -7.78 11.22
CA ALA A 117 -7.95 -8.92 11.57
C ALA A 117 -9.40 -8.76 11.09
N LEU A 118 -9.96 -7.54 11.04
CA LEU A 118 -11.28 -7.31 10.47
C LEU A 118 -11.33 -7.57 8.96
N TYR A 119 -10.21 -7.42 8.26
CA TYR A 119 -10.07 -7.79 6.84
C TYR A 119 -9.81 -9.29 6.65
N GLY A 120 -9.68 -10.08 7.71
CA GLY A 120 -9.34 -11.51 7.67
C GLY A 120 -7.85 -11.80 7.76
N ALA A 121 -7.00 -10.77 7.88
CA ALA A 121 -5.55 -10.92 8.08
C ALA A 121 -5.23 -11.13 9.56
N THR A 122 -5.47 -12.36 10.03
CA THR A 122 -5.35 -12.71 11.47
C THR A 122 -3.92 -12.94 11.93
N GLY A 123 -3.00 -13.19 10.98
CA GLY A 123 -1.55 -13.30 11.20
C GLY A 123 -0.78 -12.04 10.81
N ALA A 124 -1.44 -10.88 10.70
CA ALA A 124 -0.78 -9.62 10.39
C ALA A 124 0.27 -9.25 11.46
N PRO A 125 1.44 -8.71 11.04
CA PRO A 125 2.53 -8.35 11.95
C PRO A 125 2.09 -7.37 13.03
N ARG A 126 2.64 -7.55 14.23
CA ARG A 126 2.41 -6.70 15.41
C ARG A 126 3.65 -5.92 15.85
N SER A 127 4.77 -6.10 15.13
CA SER A 127 6.02 -5.38 15.34
C SER A 127 6.76 -5.20 14.01
N ASP A 128 7.73 -4.30 13.99
CA ASP A 128 8.62 -4.10 12.84
C ASP A 128 9.44 -5.37 12.53
N ALA A 129 9.89 -6.07 13.57
CA ALA A 129 10.61 -7.32 13.42
C ALA A 129 9.75 -8.42 12.76
N GLU A 130 8.47 -8.54 13.15
CA GLU A 130 7.54 -9.49 12.54
C GLU A 130 7.23 -9.15 11.08
N ALA A 131 7.08 -7.85 10.74
CA ALA A 131 6.88 -7.40 9.37
C ALA A 131 8.09 -7.74 8.49
N ASN A 132 9.30 -7.46 8.98
CA ASN A 132 10.53 -7.80 8.27
C ASN A 132 10.71 -9.32 8.13
N ALA A 133 10.37 -10.11 9.14
CA ALA A 133 10.39 -11.57 9.07
C ALA A 133 9.39 -12.11 8.04
N LEU A 134 8.19 -11.52 7.92
CA LEU A 134 7.21 -11.90 6.92
C LEU A 134 7.72 -11.59 5.51
N ILE A 135 8.30 -10.40 5.28
CA ILE A 135 8.90 -10.03 3.99
C ILE A 135 10.03 -11.01 3.61
N ALA A 136 10.90 -11.33 4.56
CA ALA A 136 11.99 -12.29 4.33
C ALA A 136 11.47 -13.69 3.97
N ARG A 137 10.42 -14.17 4.64
CA ARG A 137 9.78 -15.46 4.38
C ARG A 137 9.10 -15.50 3.00
N MET A 138 8.49 -14.40 2.58
CA MET A 138 7.80 -14.30 1.30
C MET A 138 8.75 -14.06 0.11
N ARG A 139 9.95 -13.55 0.36
CA ARG A 139 10.95 -13.21 -0.65
C ARG A 139 11.16 -14.29 -1.73
N PRO A 140 11.31 -15.59 -1.41
CA PRO A 140 11.50 -16.63 -2.43
C PRO A 140 10.32 -16.83 -3.38
N ARG A 141 9.15 -16.28 -3.05
CA ARG A 141 7.93 -16.36 -3.85
C ARG A 141 7.70 -15.12 -4.72
N LEU A 142 8.52 -14.09 -4.55
CA LEU A 142 8.41 -12.85 -5.33
C LEU A 142 9.04 -13.07 -6.70
N GLU A 143 8.32 -12.73 -7.76
CA GLU A 143 8.75 -12.96 -9.14
C GLU A 143 8.75 -11.66 -9.94
N PRO A 144 9.76 -11.45 -10.80
CA PRO A 144 9.70 -10.41 -11.81
C PRO A 144 8.55 -10.72 -12.79
N SER A 145 7.84 -9.68 -13.23
CA SER A 145 6.75 -9.86 -14.20
C SER A 145 6.54 -8.62 -15.06
N ALA A 146 6.01 -8.83 -16.26
CA ALA A 146 5.58 -7.74 -17.13
C ALA A 146 4.52 -6.84 -16.45
N THR A 147 3.69 -7.43 -15.59
CA THR A 147 2.65 -6.74 -14.82
C THR A 147 3.21 -5.64 -13.91
N LEU A 148 4.38 -5.86 -13.29
CA LEU A 148 5.03 -4.83 -12.47
C LEU A 148 5.43 -3.60 -13.31
N HIS A 149 5.99 -3.83 -14.50
CA HIS A 149 6.36 -2.75 -15.41
C HIS A 149 5.14 -2.05 -16.00
N GLU A 150 4.09 -2.81 -16.36
CA GLU A 150 2.82 -2.26 -16.84
C GLU A 150 2.15 -1.40 -15.75
N PHE A 151 2.11 -1.88 -14.51
CA PHE A 151 1.62 -1.11 -13.36
C PHE A 151 2.34 0.23 -13.22
N LEU A 152 3.66 0.24 -13.23
CA LEU A 152 4.45 1.47 -13.13
C LEU A 152 4.24 2.40 -14.34
N ALA A 153 4.08 1.84 -15.54
CA ALA A 153 3.75 2.60 -16.75
C ALA A 153 2.36 3.25 -16.66
N ILE A 154 1.36 2.53 -16.16
CA ILE A 154 0.01 3.07 -15.89
C ILE A 154 0.10 4.17 -14.83
N MET A 155 0.75 3.92 -13.70
CA MET A 155 0.90 4.88 -12.61
C MET A 155 1.61 6.16 -13.04
N ARG A 156 2.51 6.09 -14.01
CA ARG A 156 3.17 7.27 -14.57
C ARG A 156 2.22 8.15 -15.40
N ARG A 157 1.20 7.56 -16.04
CA ARG A 157 0.29 8.25 -16.99
C ARG A 157 -1.01 8.69 -16.35
N VAL A 158 -1.52 7.93 -15.38
CA VAL A 158 -2.81 8.23 -14.74
C VAL A 158 -2.75 9.58 -14.01
N PRO A 159 -3.74 10.47 -14.17
CA PRO A 159 -3.75 11.78 -13.51
C PRO A 159 -4.17 11.63 -12.03
N ALA A 160 -3.33 10.94 -11.24
CA ALA A 160 -3.60 10.66 -9.82
C ALA A 160 -3.46 11.91 -8.93
N LEU A 161 -2.70 12.91 -9.39
CA LEU A 161 -2.46 14.15 -8.66
C LEU A 161 -3.16 15.34 -9.34
N PRO A 162 -3.53 16.38 -8.58
CA PRO A 162 -3.96 17.67 -9.13
C PRO A 162 -2.94 18.20 -10.14
N SER A 163 -3.38 18.99 -11.12
CA SER A 163 -2.54 19.48 -12.22
C SER A 163 -1.25 20.14 -11.76
N ALA A 164 -1.30 20.98 -10.71
CA ALA A 164 -0.15 21.65 -10.13
C ALA A 164 0.86 20.68 -9.48
N ALA A 165 0.41 19.52 -9.00
CA ALA A 165 1.25 18.51 -8.34
C ALA A 165 1.71 17.37 -9.29
N ARG A 166 1.25 17.36 -10.55
CA ARG A 166 1.63 16.34 -11.54
C ARG A 166 3.15 16.14 -11.72
N PRO A 167 4.00 17.19 -11.67
CA PRO A 167 5.44 17.01 -11.75
C PRO A 167 6.03 16.11 -10.66
N LEU A 168 5.36 15.99 -9.52
CA LEU A 168 5.77 15.10 -8.42
C LEU A 168 5.48 13.62 -8.69
N GLN A 169 4.64 13.28 -9.66
CA GLN A 169 4.18 11.90 -9.87
C GLN A 169 5.33 10.94 -10.17
N ARG A 170 6.25 11.32 -11.05
CA ARG A 170 7.43 10.51 -11.36
C ARG A 170 8.41 10.40 -10.17
N PRO A 171 8.80 11.48 -9.47
CA PRO A 171 9.54 11.41 -8.22
C PRO A 171 8.89 10.49 -7.16
N LEU A 172 7.57 10.55 -6.98
CA LEU A 172 6.84 9.69 -6.04
C LEU A 172 6.90 8.20 -6.42
N LEU A 173 6.84 7.86 -7.70
CA LEU A 173 7.01 6.47 -8.14
C LEU A 173 8.43 5.97 -7.90
N LYS A 174 9.44 6.79 -8.18
CA LYS A 174 10.85 6.46 -7.84
C LYS A 174 11.05 6.30 -6.33
N ALA A 175 10.43 7.18 -5.54
CA ALA A 175 10.42 7.07 -4.09
C ALA A 175 9.82 5.75 -3.63
N ALA A 176 8.65 5.35 -4.17
CA ALA A 176 8.02 4.08 -3.85
C ALA A 176 8.89 2.86 -4.19
N VAL A 177 9.57 2.87 -5.35
CA VAL A 177 10.52 1.81 -5.72
C VAL A 177 11.74 1.80 -4.79
N SER A 178 12.23 2.99 -4.39
CA SER A 178 13.41 3.10 -3.51
C SER A 178 13.19 2.62 -2.07
N LEU A 179 11.93 2.38 -1.67
CA LEU A 179 11.61 1.76 -0.38
C LEU A 179 11.84 0.25 -0.40
N LEU A 180 11.79 -0.39 -1.56
CA LEU A 180 12.04 -1.83 -1.64
C LEU A 180 13.45 -2.16 -1.15
N PRO A 181 13.64 -3.29 -0.43
CA PRO A 181 14.98 -3.80 -0.17
C PRO A 181 15.77 -3.90 -1.48
N PRO A 182 17.05 -3.48 -1.50
CA PRO A 182 17.82 -3.37 -2.75
C PRO A 182 17.88 -4.66 -3.56
N ASP A 183 18.02 -5.77 -2.89
CA ASP A 183 18.06 -7.10 -3.47
C ASP A 183 16.71 -7.54 -4.08
N ILE A 184 15.58 -7.16 -3.45
CA ILE A 184 14.25 -7.39 -4.02
C ILE A 184 14.04 -6.48 -5.24
N ALA A 185 14.44 -5.21 -5.18
CA ALA A 185 14.32 -4.29 -6.30
C ALA A 185 15.15 -4.76 -7.51
N GLU A 186 16.34 -5.29 -7.27
CA GLU A 186 17.19 -5.88 -8.30
C GLU A 186 16.58 -7.16 -8.89
N HIS A 187 16.16 -8.08 -8.04
CA HIS A 187 15.50 -9.33 -8.46
C HIS A 187 14.26 -9.07 -9.32
N LEU A 188 13.46 -8.05 -8.97
CA LEU A 188 12.25 -7.67 -9.71
C LEU A 188 12.52 -6.83 -10.97
N GLY A 189 13.80 -6.56 -11.31
CA GLY A 189 14.18 -5.75 -12.48
C GLY A 189 13.80 -4.27 -12.36
N LEU A 190 13.62 -3.76 -11.14
CA LEU A 190 13.23 -2.37 -10.88
C LEU A 190 14.42 -1.46 -10.57
N ALA A 191 15.58 -2.02 -10.26
CA ALA A 191 16.80 -1.26 -10.04
C ALA A 191 17.24 -0.51 -11.32
N GLY A 192 17.84 0.65 -11.17
CA GLY A 192 18.35 1.46 -12.29
C GLY A 192 17.31 2.37 -12.92
N ALA A 193 16.33 1.85 -13.65
CA ALA A 193 15.30 2.65 -14.35
C ALA A 193 14.47 3.56 -13.41
N TRP A 194 14.30 3.12 -12.16
CA TRP A 194 13.55 3.82 -11.12
C TRP A 194 14.44 4.41 -10.02
N ARG A 195 15.71 4.58 -10.29
CA ARG A 195 16.66 5.16 -9.33
C ARG A 195 16.19 6.53 -8.85
N LEU A 196 16.05 6.67 -7.52
CA LEU A 196 15.72 7.94 -6.86
C LEU A 196 16.98 8.83 -6.83
N THR A 197 16.92 9.98 -7.49
CA THR A 197 18.00 10.98 -7.43
C THR A 197 17.91 11.83 -6.15
N ALA A 198 18.98 12.53 -5.82
CA ALA A 198 18.96 13.47 -4.69
C ALA A 198 17.90 14.58 -4.87
N LEU A 199 17.71 15.05 -6.11
CA LEU A 199 16.67 16.03 -6.43
C LEU A 199 15.26 15.44 -6.26
N ASP A 200 15.01 14.22 -6.79
CA ASP A 200 13.72 13.55 -6.61
C ASP A 200 13.40 13.39 -5.11
N ARG A 201 14.39 12.96 -4.31
CA ARG A 201 14.25 12.81 -2.85
C ARG A 201 13.91 14.13 -2.17
N ALA A 202 14.62 15.19 -2.48
CA ALA A 202 14.37 16.51 -1.90
C ALA A 202 12.96 17.02 -2.24
N LEU A 203 12.50 16.84 -3.48
CA LEU A 203 11.16 17.20 -3.90
C LEU A 203 10.08 16.41 -3.13
N VAL A 204 10.24 15.09 -2.99
CA VAL A 204 9.29 14.24 -2.26
C VAL A 204 9.27 14.60 -0.78
N GLN A 205 10.43 14.81 -0.14
CA GLN A 205 10.50 15.22 1.27
C GLN A 205 9.85 16.58 1.49
N THR A 206 10.12 17.55 0.62
CA THR A 206 9.48 18.88 0.71
C THR A 206 7.96 18.78 0.60
N ALA A 207 7.47 18.01 -0.38
CA ALA A 207 6.04 17.79 -0.57
C ALA A 207 5.39 17.09 0.64
N ALA A 208 6.03 16.03 1.18
CA ALA A 208 5.53 15.29 2.34
C ALA A 208 5.45 16.19 3.58
N ARG A 209 6.54 16.91 3.92
CA ARG A 209 6.58 17.81 5.07
C ARG A 209 5.62 18.98 4.93
N THR A 210 5.44 19.51 3.71
CA THR A 210 4.48 20.60 3.48
C THR A 210 3.06 20.07 3.67
N ALA A 211 2.72 18.91 3.10
CA ALA A 211 1.43 18.29 3.30
C ALA A 211 1.16 17.99 4.78
N GLY A 212 2.13 17.42 5.51
CA GLY A 212 2.00 17.11 6.94
C GLY A 212 1.74 18.33 7.84
N ARG A 213 2.14 19.52 7.40
CA ARG A 213 1.89 20.79 8.12
C ARG A 213 0.54 21.43 7.83
N LEU A 214 -0.13 21.00 6.75
CA LEU A 214 -1.44 21.52 6.40
C LEU A 214 -2.50 20.80 7.25
N ASP A 215 -3.29 21.55 7.99
CA ASP A 215 -4.45 21.03 8.72
C ASP A 215 -5.74 21.61 8.13
N LEU A 216 -6.15 21.09 6.98
CA LEU A 216 -7.36 21.57 6.33
C LEU A 216 -8.60 20.92 6.96
N GLN A 217 -9.63 21.72 7.23
CA GLN A 217 -10.89 21.26 7.83
C GLN A 217 -11.56 20.14 7.03
N THR A 218 -11.34 20.11 5.71
CA THR A 218 -11.87 19.08 4.80
C THR A 218 -11.07 17.78 4.86
N TRP A 219 -9.92 17.74 5.53
CA TRP A 219 -9.09 16.55 5.57
C TRP A 219 -9.67 15.48 6.52
N PRO A 220 -9.60 14.20 6.13
CA PRO A 220 -10.13 13.11 6.95
C PRO A 220 -9.54 13.07 8.36
N SER A 221 -8.26 13.36 8.53
CA SER A 221 -7.59 13.43 9.82
C SER A 221 -8.14 14.54 10.73
N HIS A 222 -8.41 15.72 10.17
CA HIS A 222 -9.02 16.82 10.90
C HIS A 222 -10.45 16.48 11.35
N GLN A 223 -11.26 15.95 10.44
CA GLN A 223 -12.63 15.52 10.75
C GLN A 223 -12.67 14.39 11.79
N ALA A 224 -11.72 13.45 11.76
CA ALA A 224 -11.60 12.41 12.77
C ALA A 224 -11.30 13.01 14.15
N ARG A 225 -10.34 13.93 14.25
CA ARG A 225 -10.03 14.64 15.51
C ARG A 225 -11.23 15.42 16.04
N GLN A 226 -12.01 16.07 15.18
CA GLN A 226 -13.23 16.77 15.61
C GLN A 226 -14.26 15.80 16.20
N ARG A 227 -14.50 14.65 15.55
CA ARG A 227 -15.43 13.63 16.08
C ARG A 227 -15.01 13.08 17.45
N LEU A 228 -13.72 12.92 17.69
CA LEU A 228 -13.19 12.43 18.98
C LEU A 228 -13.30 13.48 20.11
N ARG A 229 -13.46 14.76 19.75
CA ARG A 229 -13.62 15.86 20.72
C ARG A 229 -15.08 16.24 20.97
N ALA A 230 -15.97 15.76 20.13
CA ALA A 230 -17.40 15.97 20.34
C ALA A 230 -17.88 15.14 21.56
N PRO A 231 -18.65 15.71 22.48
CA PRO A 231 -19.14 15.04 23.68
C PRO A 231 -20.08 13.87 23.36
#